data_b93b72766b17d0f1081811c8d3636523
#
_entry.id   b93b72766b17d0f1081811c8d3636523
#
_cell.length_a   1.000
_cell.length_b   1.000
_cell.length_c   1.000
_cell.angle_alpha   90.00
_cell.angle_beta   90.00
_cell.angle_gamma   90.00
#
_symmetry.space_group_name_H-M   'P 1'
#
loop_
_entity.id
_entity.type
_entity.pdbx_description
1 polymer ?
#
loop_
_entity_poly.entity_id
_entity_poly.type
_entity_poly.pdbx_seq_one_letter_code
_entity_poly.pdbx_strand_id
1 'polypeptide(L)'
;MITNKEHSNLLKNYKTSLIINELYSKPKFIKVMFGNKGLNFEYKIDKVNIADTWNPNAYDSEQMGGFNFSTEDKILRWLVRGDTIYDVIIPEDAEVIDCPSESAPHGVFRSNKIVLINPRPVTDELAMKFYLKSNLPEKSYYKSLAGVAIRGYRNTSLKIIEDKINKENIDLVLSEIDDFVKPFQSSGTAENGNEVYNEVMDILYNIKNNN
;
A
#
# COMPACT_ATOMS: atom_id res chain seq x y z
N MET A 1 -19.60 -4.60 -3.22
CA MET A 1 -19.38 -5.41 -1.98
C MET A 1 -19.22 -6.86 -2.41
N ILE A 2 -18.09 -7.48 -2.15
CA ILE A 2 -17.89 -8.91 -2.43
C ILE A 2 -18.65 -9.70 -1.39
N THR A 3 -19.42 -10.67 -1.82
CA THR A 3 -20.23 -11.51 -0.92
C THR A 3 -19.34 -12.49 -0.13
N ASN A 4 -19.78 -12.95 1.04
CA ASN A 4 -19.06 -13.96 1.83
C ASN A 4 -18.76 -15.24 1.01
N LYS A 5 -19.59 -15.55 0.01
CA LYS A 5 -19.40 -16.69 -0.88
C LYS A 5 -18.26 -16.46 -1.89
N GLU A 6 -18.15 -15.24 -2.41
CA GLU A 6 -17.05 -14.85 -3.30
C GLU A 6 -15.73 -14.79 -2.56
N HIS A 7 -15.74 -14.25 -1.33
CA HIS A 7 -14.58 -14.26 -0.45
C HIS A 7 -14.14 -15.70 -0.13
N SER A 8 -15.06 -16.59 0.22
CA SER A 8 -14.76 -18.02 0.46
C SER A 8 -14.23 -18.74 -0.78
N ASN A 9 -14.63 -18.36 -1.99
CA ASN A 9 -14.11 -18.91 -3.24
C ASN A 9 -12.70 -18.38 -3.55
N LEU A 10 -12.44 -17.10 -3.28
CA LEU A 10 -11.10 -16.54 -3.35
C LEU A 10 -10.14 -17.28 -2.41
N LEU A 11 -10.55 -17.55 -1.17
CA LEU A 11 -9.77 -18.30 -0.19
C LEU A 11 -9.39 -19.71 -0.67
N LYS A 12 -10.30 -20.40 -1.37
CA LYS A 12 -10.04 -21.75 -1.92
C LYS A 12 -8.99 -21.75 -3.04
N ASN A 13 -8.91 -20.68 -3.81
CA ASN A 13 -8.00 -20.57 -4.95
C ASN A 13 -6.55 -20.29 -4.54
N TYR A 14 -6.29 -19.88 -3.28
CA TYR A 14 -4.97 -19.54 -2.77
C TYR A 14 -4.34 -20.63 -1.87
N LYS A 15 -4.95 -21.78 -1.79
CA LYS A 15 -4.43 -22.91 -1.00
C LYS A 15 -3.66 -23.87 -1.90
N THR A 16 -2.41 -23.60 -2.23
CA THR A 16 -1.48 -24.67 -2.66
C THR A 16 -0.06 -24.16 -2.94
N SER A 17 0.93 -25.02 -2.83
CA SER A 17 2.34 -24.81 -3.21
C SER A 17 2.52 -24.37 -4.69
N LEU A 18 1.62 -24.72 -5.59
CA LEU A 18 1.62 -24.30 -6.98
C LEU A 18 1.37 -22.81 -7.14
N ILE A 19 0.42 -22.26 -6.39
CA ILE A 19 0.10 -20.83 -6.39
C ILE A 19 1.25 -20.04 -5.77
N ILE A 20 1.87 -20.56 -4.72
CA ILE A 20 3.07 -19.96 -4.14
C ILE A 20 4.17 -19.85 -5.18
N ASN A 21 4.43 -20.86 -5.97
CA ASN A 21 5.44 -20.80 -7.04
C ASN A 21 5.08 -19.82 -8.17
N GLU A 22 3.83 -19.69 -8.55
CA GLU A 22 3.37 -18.64 -9.48
C GLU A 22 3.51 -17.25 -8.89
N LEU A 23 3.23 -17.07 -7.60
CA LEU A 23 3.42 -15.82 -6.88
C LEU A 23 4.91 -15.42 -6.78
N TYR A 24 5.84 -16.36 -6.74
CA TYR A 24 7.29 -16.09 -6.79
C TYR A 24 7.80 -15.69 -8.17
N SER A 25 7.13 -16.11 -9.20
CA SER A 25 7.59 -15.82 -10.57
C SER A 25 7.17 -14.43 -11.06
N LYS A 26 6.03 -13.89 -10.65
CA LYS A 26 5.50 -12.52 -10.96
C LYS A 26 4.10 -12.36 -10.36
N PRO A 27 3.76 -11.26 -9.68
CA PRO A 27 4.58 -10.09 -9.38
C PRO A 27 5.42 -10.28 -8.10
N LYS A 28 6.48 -9.48 -7.95
CA LYS A 28 7.31 -9.45 -6.76
C LYS A 28 6.51 -8.94 -5.56
N PHE A 29 6.49 -9.69 -4.47
CA PHE A 29 5.87 -9.27 -3.22
C PHE A 29 6.80 -8.38 -2.41
N ILE A 30 6.24 -7.32 -1.88
CA ILE A 30 6.95 -6.35 -1.07
C ILE A 30 6.10 -5.86 0.10
N LYS A 31 6.78 -5.41 1.14
CA LYS A 31 6.17 -4.82 2.33
C LYS A 31 6.89 -3.53 2.68
N VAL A 32 6.12 -2.48 3.00
CA VAL A 32 6.64 -1.21 3.52
C VAL A 32 6.25 -1.07 4.98
N MET A 33 7.19 -0.60 5.82
CA MET A 33 6.96 -0.30 7.24
C MET A 33 8.06 0.61 7.79
N PHE A 34 7.89 1.11 9.02
CA PHE A 34 8.92 1.88 9.72
C PHE A 34 9.92 0.93 10.38
N GLY A 35 11.15 0.92 9.88
CA GLY A 35 12.15 -0.05 10.32
C GLY A 35 11.62 -1.48 10.20
N ASN A 36 11.80 -2.30 11.23
CA ASN A 36 11.32 -3.70 11.29
C ASN A 36 10.08 -3.89 12.18
N LYS A 37 9.33 -2.80 12.48
CA LYS A 37 8.18 -2.84 13.39
C LYS A 37 6.87 -2.70 12.65
N GLY A 38 5.95 -3.63 12.90
CA GLY A 38 4.52 -3.48 12.62
C GLY A 38 3.81 -2.85 13.83
N LEU A 39 2.48 -2.72 13.75
CA LEU A 39 1.69 -2.11 14.82
C LEU A 39 1.88 -2.85 16.17
N ASN A 40 1.79 -4.17 16.15
CA ASN A 40 1.88 -5.03 17.35
C ASN A 40 2.87 -6.20 17.17
N PHE A 41 3.82 -6.08 16.24
CA PHE A 41 4.74 -7.16 15.91
C PHE A 41 6.11 -6.61 15.50
N GLU A 42 7.17 -7.19 16.05
CA GLU A 42 8.54 -6.90 15.63
C GLU A 42 9.05 -8.03 14.73
N TYR A 43 9.35 -7.69 13.48
CA TYR A 43 9.78 -8.66 12.48
C TYR A 43 11.25 -9.03 12.64
N LYS A 44 11.53 -10.31 12.49
CA LYS A 44 12.89 -10.85 12.38
C LYS A 44 13.25 -10.92 10.91
N ILE A 45 14.29 -10.15 10.52
CA ILE A 45 14.78 -10.14 9.14
C ILE A 45 15.54 -11.43 8.84
N ASP A 46 15.45 -11.93 7.60
CA ASP A 46 16.04 -13.18 7.13
C ASP A 46 15.58 -14.44 7.90
N LYS A 47 14.45 -14.35 8.61
CA LYS A 47 13.85 -15.45 9.36
C LYS A 47 12.36 -15.56 9.09
N VAL A 48 11.83 -16.75 9.26
CA VAL A 48 10.38 -16.96 9.21
C VAL A 48 9.74 -16.23 10.39
N ASN A 49 8.82 -15.32 10.07
CA ASN A 49 7.91 -14.70 11.02
C ASN A 49 6.59 -15.47 10.97
N ILE A 50 6.06 -15.83 12.11
CA ILE A 50 4.79 -16.57 12.27
C ILE A 50 3.82 -15.64 12.97
N ALA A 51 2.63 -15.50 12.44
CA ALA A 51 1.61 -14.63 13.02
C ALA A 51 1.00 -15.27 14.28
N ASP A 52 0.81 -14.46 15.32
CA ASP A 52 0.20 -14.89 16.58
C ASP A 52 -1.28 -15.26 16.40
N THR A 53 -1.94 -14.62 15.44
CA THR A 53 -3.34 -14.86 15.08
C THR A 53 -3.49 -15.06 13.59
N TRP A 54 -4.26 -16.06 13.19
CA TRP A 54 -4.59 -16.34 11.80
C TRP A 54 -5.95 -17.01 11.67
N ASN A 55 -6.87 -16.35 10.97
CA ASN A 55 -8.17 -16.89 10.62
C ASN A 55 -8.46 -16.61 9.13
N PRO A 56 -8.10 -17.55 8.23
CA PRO A 56 -8.27 -17.36 6.79
C PRO A 56 -9.73 -17.25 6.33
N ASN A 57 -10.69 -17.55 7.19
CA ASN A 57 -12.11 -17.47 6.89
C ASN A 57 -12.75 -16.16 7.39
N ALA A 58 -12.02 -15.31 8.10
CA ALA A 58 -12.53 -14.03 8.56
C ALA A 58 -12.75 -13.10 7.35
N TYR A 59 -13.86 -12.39 7.36
CA TYR A 59 -14.16 -11.36 6.36
C TYR A 59 -13.36 -10.07 6.64
N ASP A 60 -13.24 -9.71 7.90
CA ASP A 60 -12.54 -8.54 8.36
C ASP A 60 -11.03 -8.79 8.47
N SER A 61 -10.24 -7.87 7.96
CA SER A 61 -8.79 -7.95 8.00
C SER A 61 -8.20 -7.93 9.41
N GLU A 62 -8.85 -7.29 10.38
CA GLU A 62 -8.43 -7.29 11.78
C GLU A 62 -8.67 -8.64 12.43
N GLN A 63 -9.82 -9.26 12.16
CA GLN A 63 -10.16 -10.60 12.64
C GLN A 63 -9.35 -11.70 11.93
N MET A 64 -8.91 -11.45 10.71
CA MET A 64 -8.09 -12.39 9.95
C MET A 64 -6.71 -12.56 10.57
N GLY A 65 -6.14 -11.51 11.15
CA GLY A 65 -4.75 -11.53 11.61
C GLY A 65 -3.75 -11.64 10.46
N GLY A 66 -2.62 -12.30 10.71
CA GLY A 66 -1.58 -12.50 9.70
C GLY A 66 -0.80 -11.23 9.34
N PHE A 67 0.11 -11.37 8.39
CA PHE A 67 0.98 -10.30 7.91
C PHE A 67 0.50 -9.78 6.55
N ASN A 68 0.27 -8.49 6.45
CA ASN A 68 -0.08 -7.84 5.19
C ASN A 68 1.16 -7.51 4.36
N PHE A 69 1.02 -7.63 3.05
CA PHE A 69 2.00 -7.23 2.04
C PHE A 69 1.30 -6.93 0.72
N SER A 70 2.04 -6.44 -0.26
CA SER A 70 1.49 -6.02 -1.54
C SER A 70 2.38 -6.50 -2.69
N THR A 71 1.93 -6.25 -3.91
CA THR A 71 2.73 -6.41 -5.12
C THR A 71 3.45 -5.11 -5.48
N GLU A 72 4.50 -5.21 -6.28
CA GLU A 72 5.30 -4.05 -6.69
C GLU A 72 4.48 -3.00 -7.46
N ASP A 73 3.49 -3.43 -8.24
CA ASP A 73 2.61 -2.56 -9.01
C ASP A 73 1.47 -1.92 -8.19
N LYS A 74 1.29 -2.32 -6.94
CA LYS A 74 0.26 -1.77 -6.04
C LYS A 74 0.82 -1.04 -4.83
N ILE A 75 2.13 -1.18 -4.55
CA ILE A 75 2.74 -0.68 -3.31
C ILE A 75 2.69 0.84 -3.17
N LEU A 76 2.62 1.58 -4.28
CA LEU A 76 2.52 3.04 -4.26
C LEU A 76 1.43 3.53 -3.29
N ARG A 77 0.30 2.82 -3.25
CA ARG A 77 -0.83 3.12 -2.37
C ARG A 77 -0.48 3.07 -0.88
N TRP A 78 0.57 2.34 -0.52
CA TRP A 78 0.95 2.04 0.85
C TRP A 78 2.24 2.74 1.31
N LEU A 79 2.93 3.52 0.48
CA LEU A 79 4.22 4.14 0.82
C LEU A 79 4.14 5.09 2.02
N VAL A 80 2.98 5.65 2.31
CA VAL A 80 2.76 6.46 3.53
C VAL A 80 3.03 5.69 4.82
N ARG A 81 2.94 4.35 4.79
CA ARG A 81 3.00 3.49 5.98
C ARG A 81 4.41 3.09 6.41
N GLY A 82 5.45 3.65 5.81
CA GLY A 82 6.81 3.33 6.21
C GLY A 82 7.88 4.07 5.42
N ASP A 83 9.10 3.86 5.86
CA ASP A 83 10.33 4.41 5.28
C ASP A 83 11.28 3.33 4.75
N THR A 84 10.97 2.07 5.08
CA THR A 84 11.78 0.92 4.69
C THR A 84 10.92 -0.09 3.95
N ILE A 85 11.43 -0.58 2.82
CA ILE A 85 10.80 -1.60 2.01
C ILE A 85 11.57 -2.91 2.09
N TYR A 86 10.84 -4.01 2.10
CA TYR A 86 11.35 -5.38 2.15
C TYR A 86 10.80 -6.17 0.99
N ASP A 87 11.60 -7.09 0.46
CA ASP A 87 11.10 -8.17 -0.36
C ASP A 87 10.46 -9.22 0.57
N VAL A 88 9.32 -9.76 0.16
CA VAL A 88 8.56 -10.76 0.92
C VAL A 88 8.70 -12.12 0.26
N ILE A 89 9.20 -13.09 1.02
CA ILE A 89 9.20 -14.51 0.64
C ILE A 89 8.09 -15.21 1.43
N ILE A 90 7.31 -16.01 0.72
CA ILE A 90 6.26 -16.83 1.32
C ILE A 90 6.80 -18.24 1.50
N PRO A 91 6.92 -18.77 2.74
CA PRO A 91 7.29 -20.16 2.98
C PRO A 91 6.32 -21.15 2.31
N GLU A 92 6.81 -22.32 1.89
CA GLU A 92 5.99 -23.34 1.21
C GLU A 92 4.80 -23.83 2.04
N ASP A 93 4.93 -23.83 3.37
CA ASP A 93 3.90 -24.24 4.32
C ASP A 93 3.02 -23.04 4.80
N ALA A 94 3.14 -21.90 4.16
CA ALA A 94 2.34 -20.73 4.49
C ALA A 94 0.98 -20.74 3.78
N GLU A 95 -0.02 -20.17 4.44
CA GLU A 95 -1.30 -19.83 3.82
C GLU A 95 -1.28 -18.36 3.37
N VAL A 96 -1.76 -18.09 2.15
CA VAL A 96 -1.85 -16.73 1.59
C VAL A 96 -3.26 -16.44 1.13
N ILE A 97 -3.71 -15.23 1.38
CA ILE A 97 -5.02 -14.71 0.96
C ILE A 97 -4.84 -13.41 0.20
N ASP A 98 -5.50 -13.30 -0.94
CA ASP A 98 -5.75 -12.03 -1.63
C ASP A 98 -6.99 -11.38 -1.01
N CYS A 99 -6.77 -10.31 -0.25
CA CYS A 99 -7.85 -9.60 0.42
C CYS A 99 -8.54 -8.65 -0.55
N PRO A 100 -9.87 -8.64 -0.61
CA PRO A 100 -10.59 -7.69 -1.43
C PRO A 100 -10.23 -6.25 -1.08
N SER A 101 -9.91 -5.45 -2.09
CA SER A 101 -9.58 -4.03 -1.92
C SER A 101 -10.01 -3.25 -3.14
N GLU A 102 -10.89 -2.28 -2.96
CA GLU A 102 -11.28 -1.34 -4.02
C GLU A 102 -10.14 -0.40 -4.40
N SER A 103 -9.28 -0.04 -3.44
CA SER A 103 -8.17 0.87 -3.67
C SER A 103 -6.93 0.21 -4.27
N ALA A 104 -6.81 -1.10 -4.19
CA ALA A 104 -5.69 -1.86 -4.75
C ALA A 104 -6.16 -3.30 -5.08
N PRO A 105 -6.98 -3.50 -6.11
CA PRO A 105 -7.44 -4.83 -6.52
C PRO A 105 -6.25 -5.76 -6.76
N HIS A 106 -6.28 -6.96 -6.19
CA HIS A 106 -5.19 -7.94 -6.23
C HIS A 106 -3.82 -7.40 -5.75
N GLY A 107 -3.87 -6.49 -4.78
CA GLY A 107 -2.66 -5.86 -4.22
C GLY A 107 -2.64 -5.79 -2.70
N VAL A 108 -3.56 -6.46 -2.04
CA VAL A 108 -3.59 -6.60 -0.58
C VAL A 108 -3.58 -8.07 -0.23
N PHE A 109 -2.42 -8.56 0.14
CA PHE A 109 -2.25 -9.95 0.54
C PHE A 109 -2.05 -10.07 2.03
N ARG A 110 -2.47 -11.20 2.59
CA ARG A 110 -2.15 -11.61 3.96
C ARG A 110 -1.65 -13.04 3.98
N SER A 111 -0.75 -13.30 4.94
CA SER A 111 -0.21 -14.64 5.17
C SER A 111 0.02 -14.88 6.66
N ASN A 112 -0.11 -16.14 7.08
CA ASN A 112 0.24 -16.56 8.42
C ASN A 112 1.76 -16.66 8.66
N LYS A 113 2.57 -16.73 7.57
CA LYS A 113 4.03 -16.79 7.64
C LYS A 113 4.64 -16.00 6.51
N ILE A 114 5.68 -15.21 6.81
CA ILE A 114 6.49 -14.51 5.81
C ILE A 114 7.96 -14.48 6.23
N VAL A 115 8.85 -14.36 5.25
CA VAL A 115 10.25 -13.96 5.46
C VAL A 115 10.46 -12.60 4.82
N LEU A 116 11.06 -11.67 5.56
CA LEU A 116 11.43 -10.36 5.07
C LEU A 116 12.92 -10.33 4.78
N ILE A 117 13.28 -9.94 3.56
CA ILE A 117 14.68 -9.84 3.11
C ILE A 117 14.93 -8.49 2.43
N ASN A 118 16.21 -8.19 2.21
CA ASN A 118 16.65 -7.04 1.41
C ASN A 118 16.05 -5.70 1.90
N PRO A 119 16.22 -5.31 3.17
CA PRO A 119 15.79 -4.01 3.66
C PRO A 119 16.47 -2.89 2.89
N ARG A 120 15.68 -1.92 2.43
CA ARG A 120 16.18 -0.74 1.75
C ARG A 120 15.30 0.48 2.04
N PRO A 121 15.87 1.67 2.16
CA PRO A 121 15.09 2.89 2.38
C PRO A 121 14.20 3.18 1.16
N VAL A 122 13.02 3.71 1.41
CA VAL A 122 12.18 4.29 0.36
C VAL A 122 12.69 5.70 0.10
N THR A 123 13.24 5.91 -1.09
CA THR A 123 13.65 7.23 -1.60
C THR A 123 12.65 7.73 -2.62
N ASP A 124 12.71 9.02 -2.98
CA ASP A 124 11.87 9.60 -4.04
C ASP A 124 12.07 8.88 -5.39
N GLU A 125 13.32 8.50 -5.73
CA GLU A 125 13.61 7.74 -6.95
C GLU A 125 12.96 6.34 -6.92
N LEU A 126 12.94 5.70 -5.76
CA LEU A 126 12.28 4.39 -5.62
C LEU A 126 10.75 4.55 -5.67
N ALA A 127 10.19 5.58 -5.05
CA ALA A 127 8.78 5.92 -5.12
C ALA A 127 8.36 6.22 -6.57
N MET A 128 9.17 6.96 -7.32
CA MET A 128 8.98 7.21 -8.76
C MET A 128 8.94 5.91 -9.56
N LYS A 129 9.87 4.97 -9.31
CA LYS A 129 9.86 3.66 -9.98
C LYS A 129 8.56 2.88 -9.70
N PHE A 130 8.06 2.93 -8.48
CA PHE A 130 6.78 2.32 -8.13
C PHE A 130 5.60 3.01 -8.81
N TYR A 131 5.64 4.35 -8.90
CA TYR A 131 4.62 5.08 -9.63
C TYR A 131 4.57 4.68 -11.11
N LEU A 132 5.71 4.66 -11.79
CA LEU A 132 5.80 4.32 -13.22
C LEU A 132 5.38 2.88 -13.53
N LYS A 133 5.51 1.97 -12.58
CA LYS A 133 5.04 0.57 -12.68
C LYS A 133 3.62 0.36 -12.19
N SER A 134 3.03 1.36 -11.53
CA SER A 134 1.78 1.19 -10.82
C SER A 134 0.61 0.92 -11.77
N ASN A 135 -0.29 0.04 -11.31
CA ASN A 135 -1.56 -0.26 -11.94
C ASN A 135 -2.66 -0.17 -10.88
N LEU A 136 -3.06 1.04 -10.54
CA LEU A 136 -4.05 1.35 -9.52
C LEU A 136 -5.33 1.91 -10.16
N PRO A 137 -6.49 1.76 -9.51
CA PRO A 137 -7.67 2.55 -9.84
C PRO A 137 -7.38 4.05 -9.74
N GLU A 138 -8.05 4.86 -10.55
CA GLU A 138 -7.80 6.30 -10.66
C GLU A 138 -7.80 7.02 -9.30
N LYS A 139 -8.85 6.85 -8.50
CA LYS A 139 -8.96 7.46 -7.17
C LYS A 139 -7.82 7.06 -6.21
N SER A 140 -7.20 5.92 -6.43
CA SER A 140 -6.08 5.46 -5.61
C SER A 140 -4.80 6.22 -5.90
N TYR A 141 -4.64 6.79 -7.10
CA TYR A 141 -3.55 7.71 -7.38
C TYR A 141 -3.69 9.03 -6.59
N TYR A 142 -4.91 9.53 -6.38
CA TYR A 142 -5.14 10.74 -5.58
C TYR A 142 -4.76 10.53 -4.12
N LYS A 143 -5.15 9.38 -3.54
CA LYS A 143 -4.74 8.97 -2.18
C LYS A 143 -3.23 8.70 -2.09
N SER A 144 -2.65 8.13 -3.15
CA SER A 144 -1.20 7.90 -3.22
C SER A 144 -0.43 9.20 -3.31
N LEU A 145 -0.93 10.20 -4.04
CA LEU A 145 -0.36 11.55 -4.10
C LEU A 145 -0.22 12.14 -2.69
N ALA A 146 -1.29 12.14 -1.89
CA ALA A 146 -1.22 12.60 -0.52
C ALA A 146 -0.17 11.82 0.29
N GLY A 147 -0.15 10.49 0.14
CA GLY A 147 0.79 9.63 0.86
C GLY A 147 2.27 9.89 0.52
N VAL A 148 2.61 10.03 -0.76
CA VAL A 148 3.98 10.31 -1.20
C VAL A 148 4.41 11.75 -0.87
N ALA A 149 3.47 12.71 -0.91
CA ALA A 149 3.72 14.10 -0.51
C ALA A 149 4.01 14.20 1.00
N ILE A 150 3.22 13.53 1.85
CA ILE A 150 3.45 13.44 3.30
C ILE A 150 4.83 12.82 3.60
N ARG A 151 5.30 11.90 2.76
CA ARG A 151 6.63 11.27 2.90
C ARG A 151 7.76 12.11 2.31
N GLY A 152 7.48 13.27 1.70
CA GLY A 152 8.47 14.18 1.13
C GLY A 152 9.02 13.74 -0.24
N TYR A 153 8.32 12.86 -0.96
CA TYR A 153 8.73 12.38 -2.29
C TYR A 153 8.27 13.37 -3.36
N ARG A 154 8.99 14.49 -3.47
CA ARG A 154 8.60 15.66 -4.25
C ARG A 154 8.46 15.35 -5.74
N ASN A 155 9.48 14.72 -6.35
CA ASN A 155 9.47 14.46 -7.79
C ASN A 155 8.35 13.49 -8.17
N THR A 156 8.11 12.46 -7.34
CA THR A 156 7.00 11.53 -7.51
C THR A 156 5.65 12.24 -7.40
N SER A 157 5.50 13.14 -6.44
CA SER A 157 4.27 13.92 -6.25
C SER A 157 3.98 14.80 -7.47
N LEU A 158 4.97 15.55 -7.94
CA LEU A 158 4.83 16.42 -9.12
C LEU A 158 4.49 15.61 -10.38
N LYS A 159 5.10 14.43 -10.54
CA LYS A 159 4.81 13.55 -11.68
C LYS A 159 3.39 12.99 -11.64
N ILE A 160 2.88 12.63 -10.47
CA ILE A 160 1.48 12.21 -10.32
C ILE A 160 0.52 13.35 -10.69
N ILE A 161 0.81 14.59 -10.27
CA ILE A 161 0.00 15.76 -10.62
C ILE A 161 0.00 15.95 -12.14
N GLU A 162 1.17 15.97 -12.76
CA GLU A 162 1.31 16.15 -14.22
C GLU A 162 0.51 15.12 -15.01
N ASP A 163 0.54 13.85 -14.61
CA ASP A 163 -0.02 12.75 -15.39
C ASP A 163 -1.52 12.50 -15.10
N LYS A 164 -2.01 12.86 -13.91
CA LYS A 164 -3.30 12.38 -13.41
C LYS A 164 -4.29 13.49 -13.03
N ILE A 165 -3.84 14.75 -12.93
CA ILE A 165 -4.67 15.80 -12.37
C ILE A 165 -4.84 16.93 -13.37
N ASN A 166 -6.08 17.36 -13.51
CA ASN A 166 -6.48 18.45 -14.40
C ASN A 166 -7.68 19.20 -13.81
N LYS A 167 -8.17 20.23 -14.53
CA LYS A 167 -9.32 21.03 -14.09
C LYS A 167 -10.63 20.25 -13.95
N GLU A 168 -10.80 19.17 -14.70
CA GLU A 168 -12.03 18.40 -14.71
C GLU A 168 -12.16 17.52 -13.47
N ASN A 169 -11.02 17.04 -12.91
CA ASN A 169 -11.02 16.13 -11.76
C ASN A 169 -10.55 16.74 -10.44
N ILE A 170 -10.14 18.01 -10.42
CA ILE A 170 -9.52 18.65 -9.25
C ILE A 170 -10.38 18.61 -7.99
N ASP A 171 -11.69 18.81 -8.08
CA ASP A 171 -12.59 18.77 -6.92
C ASP A 171 -12.66 17.37 -6.32
N LEU A 172 -12.69 16.32 -7.17
CA LEU A 172 -12.62 14.93 -6.73
C LEU A 172 -11.27 14.61 -6.09
N VAL A 173 -10.17 15.09 -6.67
CA VAL A 173 -8.82 14.93 -6.13
C VAL A 173 -8.73 15.50 -4.72
N LEU A 174 -9.16 16.74 -4.51
CA LEU A 174 -9.12 17.39 -3.21
C LEU A 174 -9.98 16.65 -2.18
N SER A 175 -11.16 16.18 -2.57
CA SER A 175 -12.03 15.37 -1.71
C SER A 175 -11.39 14.04 -1.29
N GLU A 176 -10.78 13.31 -2.23
CA GLU A 176 -10.14 12.02 -1.94
C GLU A 176 -8.87 12.18 -1.08
N ILE A 177 -8.13 13.30 -1.26
CA ILE A 177 -6.98 13.65 -0.42
C ILE A 177 -7.45 13.97 1.00
N ASP A 178 -8.48 14.83 1.16
CA ASP A 178 -9.02 15.22 2.46
C ASP A 178 -9.49 14.00 3.26
N ASP A 179 -10.28 13.14 2.64
CA ASP A 179 -10.76 11.89 3.26
C ASP A 179 -9.61 10.96 3.66
N PHE A 180 -8.55 10.92 2.86
CA PHE A 180 -7.38 10.09 3.14
C PHE A 180 -6.55 10.62 4.30
N VAL A 181 -6.40 11.94 4.42
CA VAL A 181 -5.50 12.58 5.41
C VAL A 181 -6.15 12.70 6.79
N LYS A 182 -7.48 12.79 6.88
CA LYS A 182 -8.22 12.91 8.16
C LYS A 182 -7.73 12.00 9.29
N PRO A 183 -7.54 10.68 9.08
CA PRO A 183 -7.04 9.78 10.14
C PRO A 183 -5.63 10.12 10.62
N PHE A 184 -4.78 10.67 9.74
CA PHE A 184 -3.40 11.03 10.08
C PHE A 184 -3.34 12.37 10.84
N GLN A 185 -4.26 13.28 10.57
CA GLN A 185 -4.39 14.55 11.30
C GLN A 185 -4.77 14.32 12.76
N SER A 186 -5.73 13.41 13.01
CA SER A 186 -6.17 13.07 14.37
C SER A 186 -5.12 12.36 15.21
N SER A 187 -4.13 11.71 14.59
CA SER A 187 -3.04 10.99 15.27
C SER A 187 -1.78 11.85 15.52
N GLY A 188 -1.80 13.14 15.16
CA GLY A 188 -0.65 14.04 15.30
C GLY A 188 0.50 13.74 14.31
N THR A 189 0.37 12.75 13.47
CA THR A 189 1.41 12.37 12.47
C THR A 189 1.46 13.34 11.30
N ALA A 190 0.45 14.19 11.11
CA ALA A 190 0.37 15.20 10.06
C ALA A 190 0.54 16.64 10.57
N GLU A 191 0.87 16.84 11.86
CA GLU A 191 0.93 18.17 12.48
C GLU A 191 2.04 19.08 11.92
N ASN A 192 3.01 18.51 11.21
CA ASN A 192 3.99 19.30 10.47
C ASN A 192 3.95 18.81 9.03
N GLY A 193 2.94 19.26 8.26
CA GLY A 193 2.94 19.05 6.83
C GLY A 193 4.33 19.37 6.30
N ASN A 194 5.07 18.36 5.81
CA ASN A 194 6.36 18.67 5.27
C ASN A 194 6.18 19.66 4.09
N GLU A 195 7.21 20.38 3.76
CA GLU A 195 7.19 21.40 2.71
C GLU A 195 6.59 20.87 1.39
N VAL A 196 6.84 19.59 1.08
CA VAL A 196 6.34 18.95 -0.14
C VAL A 196 4.81 18.78 -0.13
N TYR A 197 4.24 18.39 1.01
CA TYR A 197 2.78 18.30 1.10
C TYR A 197 2.11 19.66 0.92
N ASN A 198 2.65 20.70 1.55
CA ASN A 198 2.14 22.06 1.40
C ASN A 198 2.29 22.56 -0.04
N GLU A 199 3.46 22.35 -0.68
CA GLU A 199 3.68 22.67 -2.10
C GLU A 199 2.65 21.97 -3.00
N VAL A 200 2.40 20.69 -2.77
CA VAL A 200 1.40 19.92 -3.53
C VAL A 200 0.00 20.52 -3.37
N MET A 201 -0.40 20.84 -2.14
CA MET A 201 -1.71 21.45 -1.89
C MET A 201 -1.84 22.82 -2.56
N ASP A 202 -0.81 23.65 -2.52
CA ASP A 202 -0.79 24.96 -3.20
C ASP A 202 -0.96 24.80 -4.72
N ILE A 203 -0.27 23.83 -5.33
CA ILE A 203 -0.43 23.53 -6.76
C ILE A 203 -1.86 23.11 -7.08
N LEU A 204 -2.46 22.21 -6.27
CA LEU A 204 -3.82 21.74 -6.48
C LEU A 204 -4.85 22.87 -6.36
N TYR A 205 -4.70 23.74 -5.35
CA TYR A 205 -5.57 24.92 -5.23
C TYR A 205 -5.39 25.92 -6.38
N ASN A 206 -4.18 26.09 -6.89
CA ASN A 206 -3.93 26.92 -8.07
C ASN A 206 -4.60 26.34 -9.32
N ILE A 207 -4.57 25.01 -9.53
CA ILE A 207 -5.31 24.35 -10.61
C ILE A 207 -6.82 24.61 -10.50
N LYS A 208 -7.35 24.53 -9.26
CA LYS A 208 -8.77 24.80 -8.99
C LYS A 208 -9.17 26.25 -9.25
N ASN A 209 -8.35 27.21 -8.81
CA ASN A 209 -8.70 28.64 -8.80
C ASN A 209 -8.40 29.37 -10.13
N ASN A 210 -7.53 28.82 -11.00
CA ASN A 210 -7.22 29.37 -12.32
C ASN A 210 -8.29 28.99 -13.38
N ASN A 211 -9.54 29.11 -13.00
CA ASN A 211 -10.72 28.97 -13.87
C ASN A 211 -11.07 30.28 -14.54
#